data_af7a762260d2c145278b09a4b2db8d94
#
_entry.id   af7a762260d2c145278b09a4b2db8d94
#
_cell.length_a   1.000
_cell.length_b   1.000
_cell.length_c   1.000
_cell.angle_alpha   90.00
_cell.angle_beta   90.00
_cell.angle_gamma   90.00
#
_symmetry.space_group_name_H-M   'P 1'
#
loop_
_entity.id
_entity.type
_entity.pdbx_description
1 polymer ?
#
loop_
_entity_poly.entity_id
_entity_poly.type
_entity_poly.pdbx_seq_one_letter_code
_entity_poly.pdbx_strand_id
1 'polypeptide(L)'
;IPAFSGATIMGDGKLALILDVMGLAQRSRVISEHQEKSISKSSSSQGVAGDRETLLIFGLEADDRMAIPLSEVARLEEFKRSDVEQSGNQDVVQYRGEIMPLVYLKNVLNGGSSAEDSEKELMQAIVFTRNGRSVGLVVERIIDIVEETITVKRGANRPGVLGTIVVQDRVTDLLDIENVVQSAD
;
A
#
# COMPACT_ATOMS: atom_id res chain seq x y z
N ILE A 1 -22.84 26.76 -3.97
CA ILE A 1 -21.59 26.36 -4.63
C ILE A 1 -21.65 24.85 -4.83
N PRO A 2 -21.57 24.33 -6.07
CA PRO A 2 -21.95 22.94 -6.36
C PRO A 2 -20.96 21.84 -5.90
N ALA A 3 -19.95 22.18 -5.11
CA ALA A 3 -18.99 21.23 -4.53
C ALA A 3 -19.18 21.03 -3.01
N PHE A 4 -20.18 21.70 -2.44
CA PHE A 4 -20.44 21.63 -1.00
C PHE A 4 -21.90 21.25 -0.76
N SER A 5 -22.13 20.33 0.16
CA SER A 5 -23.46 19.88 0.59
C SER A 5 -24.06 20.75 1.69
N GLY A 6 -23.24 21.58 2.35
CA GLY A 6 -23.70 22.47 3.41
C GLY A 6 -22.59 23.24 4.09
N ALA A 7 -22.96 23.98 5.13
CA ALA A 7 -22.06 24.66 6.03
C ALA A 7 -22.53 24.49 7.47
N THR A 8 -21.61 24.42 8.39
CA THR A 8 -21.90 24.36 9.83
C THR A 8 -21.02 25.34 10.59
N ILE A 9 -21.46 25.75 11.76
CA ILE A 9 -20.69 26.56 12.70
C ILE A 9 -20.11 25.63 13.75
N MET A 10 -18.79 25.63 13.89
CA MET A 10 -18.08 24.84 14.90
C MET A 10 -18.24 25.48 16.30
N GLY A 11 -17.97 24.72 17.35
CA GLY A 11 -18.09 25.18 18.73
C GLY A 11 -17.17 26.35 19.09
N ASP A 12 -16.13 26.63 18.30
CA ASP A 12 -15.24 27.78 18.39
C ASP A 12 -15.73 29.02 17.59
N GLY A 13 -16.94 28.94 17.01
CA GLY A 13 -17.56 30.02 16.23
C GLY A 13 -17.09 30.11 14.78
N LYS A 14 -16.22 29.20 14.31
CA LYS A 14 -15.75 29.17 12.93
C LYS A 14 -16.73 28.48 12.01
N LEU A 15 -16.85 28.98 10.77
CA LEU A 15 -17.63 28.37 9.72
C LEU A 15 -16.83 27.23 9.08
N ALA A 16 -17.41 26.04 9.05
CA ALA A 16 -16.89 24.90 8.29
C ALA A 16 -17.81 24.57 7.12
N LEU A 17 -17.23 24.31 5.95
CA LEU A 17 -17.96 23.87 4.76
C LEU A 17 -17.94 22.35 4.69
N ILE A 18 -19.12 21.76 4.40
CA ILE A 18 -19.26 20.31 4.22
C ILE A 18 -19.13 20.01 2.73
N LEU A 19 -18.10 19.27 2.36
CA LEU A 19 -17.85 18.86 0.96
C LEU A 19 -18.88 17.82 0.51
N ASP A 20 -19.42 18.01 -0.68
CA ASP A 20 -20.19 16.97 -1.37
C ASP A 20 -19.25 16.02 -2.13
N VAL A 21 -18.79 14.98 -1.45
CA VAL A 21 -17.85 13.99 -2.00
C VAL A 21 -18.44 13.27 -3.21
N MET A 22 -19.73 12.93 -3.17
CA MET A 22 -20.40 12.25 -4.29
C MET A 22 -20.54 13.16 -5.51
N GLY A 23 -20.96 14.41 -5.29
CA GLY A 23 -21.02 15.40 -6.35
C GLY A 23 -19.66 15.72 -6.97
N LEU A 24 -18.60 15.75 -6.18
CA LEU A 24 -17.22 15.91 -6.66
C LEU A 24 -16.76 14.70 -7.47
N ALA A 25 -17.02 13.48 -6.98
CA ALA A 25 -16.65 12.25 -7.66
C ALA A 25 -17.37 12.07 -9.00
N GLN A 26 -18.66 12.44 -9.09
CA GLN A 26 -19.39 12.43 -10.35
C GLN A 26 -18.86 13.47 -11.35
N ARG A 27 -18.45 14.65 -10.90
CA ARG A 27 -17.90 15.70 -11.77
C ARG A 27 -16.50 15.39 -12.26
N SER A 28 -15.67 14.74 -11.45
CA SER A 28 -14.34 14.28 -11.86
C SER A 28 -14.36 13.02 -12.73
N ARG A 29 -15.55 12.48 -13.03
CA ARG A 29 -15.76 11.24 -13.81
C ARG A 29 -15.09 10.00 -13.22
N VAL A 30 -14.61 10.06 -11.99
CA VAL A 30 -13.96 8.93 -11.31
C VAL A 30 -14.90 7.75 -11.12
N ILE A 31 -16.21 8.00 -10.90
CA ILE A 31 -17.20 6.94 -10.68
C ILE A 31 -17.58 6.21 -11.98
N SER A 32 -17.53 6.88 -13.13
CA SER A 32 -17.96 6.29 -14.40
C SER A 32 -17.02 5.19 -14.90
N GLU A 33 -15.74 5.22 -14.53
CA GLU A 33 -14.76 4.23 -14.97
C GLU A 33 -14.71 2.99 -14.07
N HIS A 34 -15.11 3.10 -12.79
CA HIS A 34 -15.09 1.96 -11.86
C HIS A 34 -16.30 1.04 -11.97
N GLN A 35 -17.45 1.55 -12.44
CA GLN A 35 -18.69 0.75 -12.50
C GLN A 35 -18.74 -0.18 -13.71
N GLU A 36 -18.02 0.12 -14.80
CA GLU A 36 -17.93 -0.77 -15.96
C GLU A 36 -16.89 -1.89 -15.80
N LYS A 37 -15.88 -1.69 -14.91
CA LYS A 37 -14.81 -2.69 -14.67
C LYS A 37 -15.16 -3.79 -13.68
N SER A 38 -16.23 -3.64 -12.88
CA SER A 38 -16.60 -4.63 -11.84
C SER A 38 -17.51 -5.76 -12.35
N ILE A 39 -18.02 -5.71 -13.57
CA ILE A 39 -18.95 -6.72 -14.10
C ILE A 39 -18.25 -7.80 -14.96
N SER A 40 -16.96 -7.65 -15.29
CA SER A 40 -16.25 -8.55 -16.19
C SER A 40 -15.09 -9.36 -15.60
N LYS A 41 -14.98 -9.43 -14.26
CA LYS A 41 -13.97 -10.29 -13.63
C LYS A 41 -14.56 -11.60 -13.08
N SER A 42 -15.02 -12.46 -14.00
CA SER A 42 -15.04 -13.89 -13.76
C SER A 42 -14.58 -14.58 -15.04
N SER A 43 -13.49 -15.31 -14.90
CA SER A 43 -12.88 -16.28 -15.80
C SER A 43 -11.94 -15.80 -16.90
N SER A 44 -10.79 -16.40 -16.79
CA SER A 44 -9.83 -16.87 -17.80
C SER A 44 -8.50 -16.14 -17.89
N SER A 45 -7.50 -16.84 -17.34
CA SER A 45 -6.11 -16.83 -17.78
C SER A 45 -6.00 -16.85 -19.32
N GLN A 46 -5.34 -15.85 -19.87
CA GLN A 46 -4.35 -15.95 -20.95
C GLN A 46 -4.10 -14.59 -21.60
N GLY A 47 -2.87 -14.11 -21.45
CA GLY A 47 -2.10 -13.38 -22.46
C GLY A 47 -2.64 -12.10 -23.09
N VAL A 48 -1.91 -10.99 -22.81
CA VAL A 48 -1.67 -9.85 -23.69
C VAL A 48 -2.80 -8.85 -23.88
N ALA A 49 -2.80 -7.91 -23.02
CA ALA A 49 -2.91 -6.44 -23.15
C ALA A 49 -2.93 -5.92 -21.71
N GLY A 50 -1.83 -5.36 -21.25
CA GLY A 50 -1.70 -5.00 -19.84
C GLY A 50 -2.82 -4.06 -19.41
N ASP A 51 -3.65 -4.51 -18.49
CA ASP A 51 -4.58 -3.64 -17.79
C ASP A 51 -3.76 -2.57 -17.06
N ARG A 52 -4.17 -1.31 -17.20
CA ARG A 52 -3.59 -0.25 -16.41
C ARG A 52 -3.93 -0.48 -14.96
N GLU A 53 -2.94 -0.46 -14.13
CA GLU A 53 -3.08 -0.64 -12.70
C GLU A 53 -2.37 0.46 -11.95
N THR A 54 -2.98 0.89 -10.85
CA THR A 54 -2.34 1.86 -9.97
C THR A 54 -1.41 1.12 -9.02
N LEU A 55 -0.14 1.49 -9.04
CA LEU A 55 0.92 0.88 -8.26
C LEU A 55 1.43 1.85 -7.19
N LEU A 56 1.62 1.36 -5.99
CA LEU A 56 2.41 2.02 -4.96
C LEU A 56 3.87 1.61 -5.16
N ILE A 57 4.74 2.60 -5.33
CA ILE A 57 6.18 2.42 -5.47
C ILE A 57 6.86 2.76 -4.14
N PHE A 58 7.71 1.88 -3.66
CA PHE A 58 8.43 2.05 -2.40
C PHE A 58 9.85 1.48 -2.51
N GLY A 59 10.70 1.76 -1.53
CA GLY A 59 12.08 1.28 -1.45
C GLY A 59 12.36 0.63 -0.11
N LEU A 60 13.23 -0.38 -0.13
CA LEU A 60 13.77 -1.06 1.06
C LEU A 60 15.19 -0.60 1.38
N GLU A 61 15.89 -0.05 0.38
CA GLU A 61 17.23 0.53 0.47
C GLU A 61 17.33 1.75 -0.44
N ALA A 62 18.51 2.37 -0.48
CA ALA A 62 18.69 3.64 -1.20
C ALA A 62 18.32 3.57 -2.68
N ASP A 63 18.63 2.47 -3.37
CA ASP A 63 18.44 2.32 -4.81
C ASP A 63 17.38 1.31 -5.21
N ASP A 64 16.83 0.55 -4.25
CA ASP A 64 15.79 -0.44 -4.52
C ASP A 64 14.45 0.21 -4.87
N ARG A 65 13.78 -0.37 -5.86
CA ARG A 65 12.40 -0.02 -6.22
C ARG A 65 11.54 -1.27 -6.24
N MET A 66 10.49 -1.21 -5.47
CA MET A 66 9.46 -2.24 -5.42
C MET A 66 8.10 -1.64 -5.69
N ALA A 67 7.20 -2.45 -6.18
CA ALA A 67 5.83 -2.06 -6.48
C ALA A 67 4.84 -3.06 -5.92
N ILE A 68 3.68 -2.56 -5.54
CA ILE A 68 2.49 -3.36 -5.22
C ILE A 68 1.26 -2.71 -5.83
N PRO A 69 0.23 -3.48 -6.19
CA PRO A 69 -1.06 -2.92 -6.55
C PRO A 69 -1.65 -2.09 -5.41
N LEU A 70 -2.01 -0.84 -5.70
CA LEU A 70 -2.60 0.04 -4.69
C LEU A 70 -3.95 -0.50 -4.19
N SER A 71 -4.63 -1.31 -4.99
CA SER A 71 -5.89 -1.99 -4.64
C SER A 71 -5.77 -2.94 -3.45
N GLU A 72 -4.55 -3.43 -3.16
CA GLU A 72 -4.28 -4.30 -2.02
C GLU A 72 -3.90 -3.52 -0.75
N VAL A 73 -3.55 -2.25 -0.89
CA VAL A 73 -3.15 -1.38 0.22
C VAL A 73 -4.38 -0.82 0.92
N ALA A 74 -4.54 -1.12 2.19
CA ALA A 74 -5.59 -0.53 3.01
C ALA A 74 -5.24 0.92 3.39
N ARG A 75 -3.98 1.17 3.81
CA ARG A 75 -3.47 2.48 4.23
C ARG A 75 -1.96 2.57 4.17
N LEU A 76 -1.48 3.81 4.18
CA LEU A 76 -0.08 4.17 4.45
C LEU A 76 -0.05 4.86 5.80
N GLU A 77 0.80 4.39 6.70
CA GLU A 77 0.90 4.90 8.07
C GLU A 77 2.36 5.17 8.44
N GLU A 78 2.55 6.07 9.38
CA GLU A 78 3.85 6.32 10.01
C GLU A 78 3.74 6.06 11.51
N PHE A 79 4.67 5.28 12.05
CA PHE A 79 4.75 4.95 13.46
C PHE A 79 6.06 5.45 14.04
N LYS A 80 6.02 5.92 15.28
CA LYS A 80 7.26 6.15 16.01
C LYS A 80 7.84 4.82 16.44
N ARG A 81 9.17 4.73 16.37
CA ARG A 81 9.87 3.53 16.87
C ARG A 81 9.59 3.25 18.35
N SER A 82 9.35 4.30 19.12
CA SER A 82 8.94 4.20 20.53
C SER A 82 7.58 3.54 20.76
N ASP A 83 6.73 3.50 19.75
CA ASP A 83 5.38 2.93 19.83
C ASP A 83 5.34 1.44 19.46
N VAL A 84 6.51 0.89 19.06
CA VAL A 84 6.67 -0.53 18.75
C VAL A 84 6.90 -1.29 20.04
N GLU A 85 6.09 -2.32 20.24
CA GLU A 85 6.18 -3.25 21.35
C GLU A 85 6.54 -4.64 20.84
N GLN A 86 7.02 -5.52 21.72
CA GLN A 86 7.26 -6.91 21.40
C GLN A 86 6.17 -7.82 21.97
N SER A 87 5.58 -8.65 21.12
CA SER A 87 4.66 -9.71 21.50
C SER A 87 5.26 -11.06 21.08
N GLY A 88 5.84 -11.78 22.05
CA GLY A 88 6.61 -12.98 21.75
C GLY A 88 7.88 -12.66 20.96
N ASN A 89 7.96 -13.14 19.74
CA ASN A 89 9.10 -12.91 18.83
C ASN A 89 8.75 -11.95 17.68
N GLN A 90 7.66 -11.20 17.80
CA GLN A 90 7.15 -10.34 16.76
C GLN A 90 6.99 -8.90 17.25
N ASP A 91 7.43 -7.94 16.47
CA ASP A 91 7.18 -6.54 16.70
C ASP A 91 5.73 -6.20 16.33
N VAL A 92 5.09 -5.45 17.21
CA VAL A 92 3.68 -5.07 17.07
C VAL A 92 3.50 -3.58 17.41
N VAL A 93 2.42 -3.01 16.89
CA VAL A 93 1.96 -1.67 17.31
C VAL A 93 0.48 -1.71 17.65
N GLN A 94 0.06 -0.82 18.56
CA GLN A 94 -1.35 -0.60 18.77
C GLN A 94 -1.91 0.22 17.61
N TYR A 95 -2.82 -0.38 16.85
CA TYR A 95 -3.43 0.23 15.68
C TYR A 95 -4.95 0.14 15.75
N ARG A 96 -5.61 1.30 15.84
CA ARG A 96 -7.10 1.40 15.88
C ARG A 96 -7.79 0.55 16.95
N GLY A 97 -7.13 0.38 18.09
CA GLY A 97 -7.65 -0.43 19.20
C GLY A 97 -7.37 -1.92 19.10
N GLU A 98 -6.62 -2.34 18.09
CA GLU A 98 -6.16 -3.72 17.89
C GLU A 98 -4.63 -3.79 17.89
N ILE A 99 -4.09 -4.97 18.10
CA ILE A 99 -2.66 -5.23 17.96
C ILE A 99 -2.38 -5.59 16.51
N MET A 100 -1.55 -4.80 15.84
CA MET A 100 -1.13 -5.03 14.46
C MET A 100 0.32 -5.50 14.43
N PRO A 101 0.60 -6.70 13.89
CA PRO A 101 1.95 -7.17 13.69
C PRO A 101 2.67 -6.36 12.61
N LEU A 102 3.97 -6.14 12.83
CA LEU A 102 4.87 -5.49 11.89
C LEU A 102 5.78 -6.51 11.20
N VAL A 103 5.87 -6.42 9.90
CA VAL A 103 6.73 -7.25 9.06
C VAL A 103 7.75 -6.34 8.38
N TYR A 104 9.01 -6.54 8.70
CA TYR A 104 10.10 -5.79 8.06
C TYR A 104 10.43 -6.43 6.72
N LEU A 105 10.00 -5.80 5.62
CA LEU A 105 10.18 -6.35 4.27
C LEU A 105 11.64 -6.60 3.92
N LYS A 106 12.55 -5.76 4.40
CA LYS A 106 14.00 -5.94 4.21
C LYS A 106 14.46 -7.29 4.75
N ASN A 107 13.98 -7.69 5.92
CA ASN A 107 14.35 -8.95 6.55
C ASN A 107 13.79 -10.16 5.81
N VAL A 108 12.53 -10.08 5.39
CA VAL A 108 11.85 -11.17 4.67
C VAL A 108 12.49 -11.41 3.31
N LEU A 109 12.81 -10.35 2.57
CA LEU A 109 13.30 -10.48 1.20
C LEU A 109 14.81 -10.70 1.11
N ASN A 110 15.59 -10.16 2.04
CA ASN A 110 17.06 -10.23 2.02
C ASN A 110 17.63 -11.25 3.00
N GLY A 111 16.77 -11.96 3.76
CA GLY A 111 17.21 -12.99 4.72
C GLY A 111 18.03 -12.44 5.89
N GLY A 112 17.92 -11.15 6.18
CA GLY A 112 18.64 -10.50 7.26
C GLY A 112 17.81 -10.41 8.53
N SER A 113 18.43 -10.74 9.66
CA SER A 113 17.89 -10.52 11.00
C SER A 113 18.46 -9.21 11.53
N SER A 114 17.91 -8.07 11.16
CA SER A 114 18.29 -6.82 11.81
C SER A 114 17.15 -5.79 11.80
N ALA A 115 16.52 -5.72 12.96
CA ALA A 115 15.73 -4.55 13.37
C ALA A 115 16.63 -3.31 13.64
N GLU A 116 17.93 -3.41 13.38
CA GLU A 116 18.93 -2.46 13.92
C GLU A 116 19.36 -1.34 12.96
N ASP A 117 18.97 -1.34 11.68
CA ASP A 117 19.58 -0.42 10.71
C ASP A 117 18.80 0.86 10.36
N SER A 118 17.72 1.16 11.05
CA SER A 118 17.09 2.47 10.88
C SER A 118 17.29 3.31 12.13
N GLU A 119 18.25 4.22 12.09
CA GLU A 119 18.36 5.34 13.07
C GLU A 119 17.14 6.31 13.01
N LYS A 120 16.16 6.02 12.14
CA LYS A 120 14.98 6.85 11.95
C LYS A 120 14.01 6.68 13.12
N GLU A 121 13.62 7.80 13.69
CA GLU A 121 12.60 7.88 14.73
C GLU A 121 11.20 7.49 14.20
N LEU A 122 10.95 7.73 12.91
CA LEU A 122 9.69 7.41 12.22
C LEU A 122 9.90 6.26 11.23
N MET A 123 8.98 5.31 11.27
CA MET A 123 8.93 4.15 10.36
C MET A 123 7.71 4.28 9.47
N GLN A 124 7.90 4.08 8.17
CA GLN A 124 6.80 4.02 7.21
C GLN A 124 6.31 2.58 7.07
N ALA A 125 5.01 2.40 7.14
CA ALA A 125 4.38 1.10 7.00
C ALA A 125 3.22 1.14 6.00
N ILE A 126 3.17 0.09 5.18
CA ILE A 126 2.08 -0.19 4.27
C ILE A 126 1.14 -1.16 4.98
N VAL A 127 -0.06 -0.72 5.29
CA VAL A 127 -1.04 -1.54 6.03
C VAL A 127 -1.90 -2.31 5.06
N PHE A 128 -1.94 -3.63 5.26
CA PHE A 128 -2.85 -4.56 4.59
C PHE A 128 -3.91 -5.04 5.57
N THR A 129 -5.10 -5.29 5.06
CA THR A 129 -6.17 -5.89 5.86
C THR A 129 -6.67 -7.14 5.16
N ARG A 130 -6.54 -8.28 5.81
CA ARG A 130 -7.04 -9.56 5.31
C ARG A 130 -7.83 -10.26 6.39
N ASN A 131 -9.04 -10.73 6.07
CA ASN A 131 -9.92 -11.43 7.00
C ASN A 131 -10.18 -10.65 8.31
N GLY A 132 -10.23 -9.32 8.23
CA GLY A 132 -10.43 -8.45 9.40
C GLY A 132 -9.19 -8.22 10.26
N ARG A 133 -8.04 -8.77 9.89
CA ARG A 133 -6.76 -8.53 10.58
C ARG A 133 -5.89 -7.59 9.76
N SER A 134 -5.27 -6.65 10.42
CA SER A 134 -4.32 -5.72 9.81
C SER A 134 -2.88 -6.18 10.05
N VAL A 135 -2.04 -6.05 9.02
CA VAL A 135 -0.60 -6.31 9.06
C VAL A 135 0.11 -5.10 8.48
N GLY A 136 1.14 -4.61 9.16
CA GLY A 136 1.96 -3.49 8.71
C GLY A 136 3.27 -3.98 8.09
N LEU A 137 3.45 -3.75 6.79
CA LEU A 137 4.73 -3.99 6.12
C LEU A 137 5.61 -2.76 6.25
N VAL A 138 6.68 -2.87 7.04
CA VAL A 138 7.63 -1.78 7.26
C VAL A 138 8.56 -1.67 6.07
N VAL A 139 8.63 -0.46 5.52
CA VAL A 139 9.45 -0.10 4.37
C VAL A 139 10.38 1.06 4.72
N GLU A 140 11.46 1.23 3.98
CA GLU A 140 12.40 2.33 4.21
C GLU A 140 11.82 3.68 3.78
N ARG A 141 11.09 3.69 2.64
CA ARG A 141 10.44 4.89 2.10
C ARG A 141 9.34 4.55 1.12
N ILE A 142 8.30 5.35 1.12
CA ILE A 142 7.31 5.41 0.05
C ILE A 142 7.83 6.41 -0.98
N ILE A 143 7.79 6.03 -2.27
CA ILE A 143 8.37 6.83 -3.35
C ILE A 143 7.28 7.56 -4.13
N ASP A 144 6.30 6.82 -4.67
CA ASP A 144 5.29 7.39 -5.56
C ASP A 144 4.06 6.48 -5.69
N ILE A 145 2.99 7.01 -6.24
CA ILE A 145 1.83 6.24 -6.69
C ILE A 145 1.66 6.54 -8.18
N VAL A 146 1.73 5.50 -9.01
CA VAL A 146 1.72 5.64 -10.46
C VAL A 146 0.69 4.74 -11.10
N GLU A 147 0.15 5.16 -12.25
CA GLU A 147 -0.72 4.33 -13.08
C GLU A 147 0.09 3.82 -14.26
N GLU A 148 0.27 2.50 -14.33
CA GLU A 148 1.09 1.85 -15.35
C GLU A 148 0.44 0.58 -15.88
N THR A 149 0.84 0.20 -17.09
CA THR A 149 0.49 -1.09 -17.68
C THR A 149 1.45 -2.16 -17.18
N ILE A 150 0.97 -3.10 -16.36
CA ILE A 150 1.81 -4.18 -15.85
C ILE A 150 2.16 -5.14 -16.97
N THR A 151 3.41 -5.13 -17.39
CA THR A 151 4.00 -6.15 -18.25
C THR A 151 5.23 -6.73 -17.55
N VAL A 152 5.08 -7.93 -17.02
CA VAL A 152 6.19 -8.64 -16.37
C VAL A 152 7.26 -8.95 -17.42
N LYS A 153 8.43 -8.34 -17.26
CA LYS A 153 9.57 -8.52 -18.17
C LYS A 153 10.43 -9.72 -17.80
N ARG A 154 10.45 -10.08 -16.53
CA ARG A 154 11.24 -11.18 -16.01
C ARG A 154 10.47 -11.86 -14.88
N GLY A 155 10.47 -13.20 -14.86
CA GLY A 155 9.90 -13.96 -13.75
C GLY A 155 10.65 -13.76 -12.43
N ALA A 156 10.04 -14.17 -11.34
CA ALA A 156 10.60 -14.06 -10.00
C ALA A 156 11.99 -14.72 -9.90
N ASN A 157 12.94 -13.99 -9.32
CA ASN A 157 14.29 -14.49 -9.06
C ASN A 157 14.52 -14.74 -7.56
N ARG A 158 13.59 -14.31 -6.71
CA ARG A 158 13.70 -14.46 -5.24
C ARG A 158 12.32 -14.68 -4.61
N PRO A 159 12.24 -15.34 -3.45
CA PRO A 159 10.98 -15.47 -2.70
C PRO A 159 10.38 -14.09 -2.40
N GLY A 160 9.05 -14.00 -2.38
CA GLY A 160 8.34 -12.75 -2.10
C GLY A 160 8.28 -11.74 -3.26
N VAL A 161 8.75 -12.11 -4.46
CA VAL A 161 8.68 -11.27 -5.68
C VAL A 161 7.95 -12.05 -6.77
N LEU A 162 6.89 -11.45 -7.36
CA LEU A 162 6.15 -12.02 -8.48
C LEU A 162 6.93 -11.93 -9.80
N GLY A 163 7.73 -10.89 -9.95
CA GLY A 163 8.52 -10.64 -11.16
C GLY A 163 9.04 -9.22 -11.21
N THR A 164 9.72 -8.88 -12.31
CA THR A 164 10.29 -7.57 -12.53
C THR A 164 9.56 -6.87 -13.68
N ILE A 165 9.19 -5.63 -13.46
CA ILE A 165 8.51 -4.74 -14.40
C ILE A 165 9.34 -3.49 -14.66
N VAL A 166 8.96 -2.70 -15.66
CA VAL A 166 9.54 -1.37 -15.89
C VAL A 166 8.47 -0.33 -15.57
N VAL A 167 8.77 0.57 -14.65
CA VAL A 167 7.90 1.65 -14.22
C VAL A 167 8.66 2.95 -14.31
N GLN A 168 8.16 3.93 -15.06
CA GLN A 168 8.84 5.23 -15.28
C GLN A 168 10.30 5.03 -15.75
N ASP A 169 10.52 4.17 -16.73
CA ASP A 169 11.84 3.82 -17.29
C ASP A 169 12.84 3.22 -16.29
N ARG A 170 12.36 2.76 -15.12
CA ARG A 170 13.19 2.12 -14.09
C ARG A 170 12.74 0.70 -13.81
N VAL A 171 13.70 -0.16 -13.60
CA VAL A 171 13.48 -1.55 -13.18
C VAL A 171 12.87 -1.54 -11.78
N THR A 172 11.76 -2.27 -11.60
CA THR A 172 10.99 -2.30 -10.36
C THR A 172 10.53 -3.73 -10.12
N ASP A 173 10.74 -4.25 -8.93
CA ASP A 173 10.29 -5.59 -8.55
C ASP A 173 8.84 -5.54 -8.03
N LEU A 174 8.00 -6.42 -8.55
CA LEU A 174 6.61 -6.57 -8.12
C LEU A 174 6.54 -7.53 -6.93
N LEU A 175 6.08 -7.04 -5.78
CA LEU A 175 6.00 -7.82 -4.54
C LEU A 175 4.86 -8.83 -4.57
N ASP A 176 5.12 -10.03 -4.04
CA ASP A 176 4.12 -11.04 -3.71
C ASP A 176 3.70 -10.90 -2.24
N ILE A 177 2.66 -10.10 -2.01
CA ILE A 177 2.18 -9.78 -0.67
C ILE A 177 1.70 -11.04 0.05
N GLU A 178 1.02 -11.95 -0.66
CA GLU A 178 0.50 -13.17 -0.06
C GLU A 178 1.62 -14.04 0.51
N ASN A 179 2.68 -14.19 -0.27
CA ASN A 179 3.85 -14.97 0.13
C ASN A 179 4.59 -14.31 1.30
N VAL A 180 4.74 -12.98 1.25
CA VAL A 180 5.41 -12.21 2.31
C VAL A 180 4.66 -12.29 3.64
N VAL A 181 3.35 -12.10 3.64
CA VAL A 181 2.54 -12.17 4.86
C VAL A 181 2.50 -13.59 5.42
N GLN A 182 2.42 -14.62 4.56
CA GLN A 182 2.46 -16.01 5.02
C GLN A 182 3.81 -16.43 5.61
N SER A 183 4.90 -15.83 5.15
CA SER A 183 6.24 -16.15 5.68
C SER A 183 6.55 -15.45 7.01
N ALA A 184 5.66 -14.57 7.46
CA ALA A 184 5.79 -13.79 8.69
C ALA A 184 4.91 -14.31 9.84
N ASP A 185 4.01 -15.28 9.59
CA ASP A 185 3.25 -16.03 10.58
C ASP A 185 4.06 -17.25 11.06
#